data_7fb91e944e3c9664a6e9949cc73911c9
#
_entry.id   7fb91e944e3c9664a6e9949cc73911c9
#
_cell.length_a   1.000
_cell.length_b   1.000
_cell.length_c   1.000
_cell.angle_alpha   90.00
_cell.angle_beta   90.00
_cell.angle_gamma   90.00
#
_symmetry.space_group_name_H-M   'P 1'
#
loop_
_entity.id
_entity.type
_entity.pdbx_description
1 polymer ?
#
loop_
_entity_poly.entity_id
_entity_poly.type
_entity_poly.pdbx_seq_one_letter_code
_entity_poly.pdbx_strand_id
1 'polypeptide(L)'
;MAENVVRRPRGQASRRAAFGTRDIAVDLGTANTLVLVLGEGIVLDEPSVVAVNAMDETLLAVGSEAKRMIGRTPPHIRAVRPLRDGVIADFENCEKMLRYFIQQVHSRRWAKPRMVICVPSGVTGVERRAVQEAAEFAGARPPVYIVDEPMAAAIGAGLPVADPTGSMIVDVGGGTTEVAVISLGGVVASQSSRVGGDEMDDA
;
A
#
# COMPACT_ATOMS: atom_id res chain seq x y z
N MET A 1 19.10 15.41 20.93
CA MET A 1 18.30 15.19 22.14
C MET A 1 17.22 14.21 21.81
N ALA A 2 17.44 13.03 22.32
CA ALA A 2 16.57 11.95 22.74
C ALA A 2 15.50 11.43 21.74
N GLU A 3 15.91 10.37 21.05
CA GLU A 3 15.04 9.33 20.49
C GLU A 3 14.12 8.74 21.57
N ASN A 4 12.81 8.92 21.39
CA ASN A 4 11.82 8.12 22.10
C ASN A 4 11.34 7.00 21.19
N VAL A 5 12.15 5.95 21.07
CA VAL A 5 11.71 4.66 20.56
C VAL A 5 10.77 4.05 21.59
N VAL A 6 9.47 4.08 21.33
CA VAL A 6 8.46 3.36 22.11
C VAL A 6 8.71 1.86 21.92
N ARG A 7 9.48 1.27 22.84
CA ARG A 7 9.60 -0.19 22.96
C ARG A 7 8.28 -0.74 23.52
N ARG A 8 7.47 -1.36 22.67
CA ARG A 8 6.32 -2.15 23.11
C ARG A 8 6.78 -3.40 23.86
N PRO A 9 6.08 -3.81 24.93
CA PRO A 9 6.46 -4.98 25.71
C PRO A 9 6.35 -6.26 24.88
N ARG A 10 7.41 -7.06 24.87
CA ARG A 10 7.40 -8.46 24.43
C ARG A 10 6.55 -9.28 25.40
N GLY A 11 5.31 -9.56 25.01
CA GLY A 11 4.47 -10.44 25.83
C GLY A 11 3.17 -10.80 25.14
N GLN A 12 3.05 -12.05 24.79
CA GLN A 12 1.90 -12.75 24.19
C GLN A 12 1.81 -12.75 22.66
N ALA A 13 2.81 -13.35 22.01
CA ALA A 13 2.59 -13.97 20.72
C ALA A 13 1.56 -15.11 20.92
N SER A 14 0.33 -14.82 20.51
CA SER A 14 -0.77 -15.79 20.52
C SER A 14 -0.36 -17.04 19.75
N ARG A 15 -0.30 -18.20 20.41
CA ARG A 15 -0.04 -19.53 19.84
C ARG A 15 -1.06 -20.00 18.78
N ARG A 16 -1.94 -19.13 18.29
CA ARG A 16 -2.96 -19.40 17.24
C ARG A 16 -2.45 -19.25 15.80
N ALA A 17 -1.23 -18.77 15.57
CA ALA A 17 -0.66 -18.57 14.22
C ALA A 17 -0.15 -19.86 13.54
N ALA A 18 -0.26 -21.03 14.16
CA ALA A 18 0.35 -22.26 13.62
C ALA A 18 -0.40 -22.88 12.44
N PHE A 19 -1.69 -22.55 12.20
CA PHE A 19 -2.54 -23.15 11.15
C PHE A 19 -3.38 -22.16 10.35
N GLY A 20 -3.26 -20.84 10.56
CA GLY A 20 -4.08 -19.80 9.93
C GLY A 20 -3.42 -19.12 8.74
N THR A 21 -4.25 -18.61 7.84
CA THR A 21 -3.85 -17.60 6.86
C THR A 21 -3.33 -16.36 7.58
N ARG A 22 -2.23 -15.79 7.12
CA ARG A 22 -1.75 -14.50 7.63
C ARG A 22 -2.70 -13.41 7.16
N ASP A 23 -3.05 -12.49 8.05
CA ASP A 23 -3.77 -11.27 7.69
C ASP A 23 -2.72 -10.22 7.33
N ILE A 24 -2.89 -9.57 6.21
CA ILE A 24 -1.97 -8.54 5.72
C ILE A 24 -2.72 -7.23 5.49
N ALA A 25 -2.05 -6.13 5.77
CA ALA A 25 -2.47 -4.80 5.35
C ALA A 25 -1.45 -4.26 4.36
N VAL A 26 -1.94 -3.65 3.29
CA VAL A 26 -1.11 -3.07 2.22
C VAL A 26 -1.42 -1.59 2.12
N ASP A 27 -0.39 -0.79 2.21
CA ASP A 27 -0.41 0.60 1.77
C ASP A 27 0.15 0.63 0.35
N LEU A 28 -0.74 0.85 -0.60
CA LEU A 28 -0.43 0.80 -2.04
C LEU A 28 -0.16 2.21 -2.56
N GLY A 29 0.97 2.79 -2.16
CA GLY A 29 1.33 4.16 -2.51
C GLY A 29 1.96 4.31 -3.90
N THR A 30 1.87 5.52 -4.46
CA THR A 30 2.47 5.88 -5.76
C THR A 30 4.00 5.71 -5.75
N ALA A 31 4.66 6.15 -4.68
CA ALA A 31 6.12 6.07 -4.56
C ALA A 31 6.59 4.72 -4.00
N ASN A 32 6.01 4.28 -2.89
CA ASN A 32 6.36 3.04 -2.18
C ASN A 32 5.10 2.23 -1.85
N THR A 33 5.27 0.92 -1.78
CA THR A 33 4.27 -0.02 -1.24
C THR A 33 4.79 -0.60 0.06
N LEU A 34 3.97 -0.53 1.11
CA LEU A 34 4.26 -1.12 2.42
C LEU A 34 3.34 -2.31 2.66
N VAL A 35 3.90 -3.38 3.22
CA VAL A 35 3.11 -4.54 3.63
C VAL A 35 3.32 -4.82 5.11
N LEU A 36 2.24 -4.83 5.85
CA LEU A 36 2.19 -5.18 7.26
C LEU A 36 1.57 -6.58 7.40
N VAL A 37 2.22 -7.43 8.18
CA VAL A 37 1.67 -8.73 8.60
C VAL A 37 1.21 -8.65 10.04
N LEU A 38 -0.02 -9.07 10.30
CA LEU A 38 -0.61 -9.01 11.64
C LEU A 38 0.24 -9.79 12.65
N GLY A 39 0.73 -9.07 13.66
CA GLY A 39 1.59 -9.62 14.73
C GLY A 39 3.09 -9.60 14.43
N GLU A 40 3.50 -9.27 13.20
CA GLU A 40 4.92 -9.14 12.83
C GLU A 40 5.33 -7.67 12.56
N GLY A 41 4.36 -6.78 12.25
CA GLY A 41 4.60 -5.39 11.89
C GLY A 41 4.81 -5.21 10.39
N ILE A 42 5.44 -4.11 9.99
CA ILE A 42 5.82 -3.86 8.59
C ILE A 42 6.96 -4.82 8.24
N VAL A 43 6.72 -5.67 7.26
CA VAL A 43 7.66 -6.72 6.81
C VAL A 43 8.21 -6.44 5.41
N LEU A 44 7.60 -5.49 4.68
CA LEU A 44 8.06 -5.07 3.36
C LEU A 44 7.82 -3.57 3.21
N ASP A 45 8.84 -2.88 2.71
CA ASP A 45 8.83 -1.47 2.32
C ASP A 45 9.66 -1.37 1.04
N GLU A 46 8.97 -1.27 -0.09
CA GLU A 46 9.60 -1.31 -1.41
C GLU A 46 9.01 -0.25 -2.34
N PRO A 47 9.82 0.32 -3.23
CA PRO A 47 9.34 1.21 -4.28
C PRO A 47 8.25 0.55 -5.14
N SER A 48 7.22 1.31 -5.49
CA SER A 48 6.14 0.87 -6.39
C SER A 48 6.61 0.94 -7.85
N VAL A 49 7.58 0.09 -8.18
CA VAL A 49 8.22 0.03 -9.50
C VAL A 49 8.36 -1.42 -9.95
N VAL A 50 8.13 -1.66 -11.23
CA VAL A 50 8.39 -2.95 -11.88
C VAL A 50 9.27 -2.76 -13.10
N ALA A 51 10.10 -3.75 -13.41
CA ALA A 51 10.82 -3.84 -14.68
C ALA A 51 10.32 -5.07 -15.42
N VAL A 52 9.93 -4.87 -16.67
CA VAL A 52 9.41 -5.91 -17.56
C VAL A 52 10.19 -5.96 -18.87
N ASN A 53 10.20 -7.13 -19.50
CA ASN A 53 10.65 -7.27 -20.86
C ASN A 53 9.63 -6.61 -21.81
N ALA A 54 10.07 -5.66 -22.63
CA ALA A 54 9.19 -4.89 -23.51
C ALA A 54 8.55 -5.71 -24.66
N MET A 55 9.01 -6.94 -24.88
CA MET A 55 8.51 -7.78 -25.98
C MET A 55 7.41 -8.75 -25.56
N ASP A 56 7.51 -9.31 -24.36
CA ASP A 56 6.61 -10.35 -23.86
C ASP A 56 5.99 -10.04 -22.49
N GLU A 57 6.25 -8.83 -21.98
CA GLU A 57 5.76 -8.32 -20.68
C GLU A 57 6.13 -9.22 -19.48
N THR A 58 7.15 -10.08 -19.63
CA THR A 58 7.67 -10.87 -18.49
C THR A 58 8.26 -10.00 -17.41
N LEU A 59 7.92 -10.29 -16.15
CA LEU A 59 8.43 -9.58 -14.98
C LEU A 59 9.92 -9.92 -14.78
N LEU A 60 10.77 -8.90 -14.74
CA LEU A 60 12.23 -9.05 -14.56
C LEU A 60 12.68 -8.64 -13.16
N ALA A 61 12.13 -7.55 -12.62
CA ALA A 61 12.44 -7.05 -11.29
C ALA A 61 11.27 -6.27 -10.69
N VAL A 62 11.24 -6.15 -9.36
CA VAL A 62 10.24 -5.39 -8.60
C VAL A 62 10.94 -4.60 -7.50
N GLY A 63 10.35 -3.48 -7.12
CA GLY A 63 10.80 -2.70 -5.97
C GLY A 63 12.15 -2.02 -6.21
N SER A 64 13.02 -2.12 -5.24
CA SER A 64 14.33 -1.48 -5.23
C SER A 64 15.23 -1.89 -6.40
N GLU A 65 15.13 -3.14 -6.87
CA GLU A 65 15.85 -3.60 -8.04
C GLU A 65 15.33 -2.90 -9.31
N ALA A 66 14.03 -2.87 -9.52
CA ALA A 66 13.41 -2.20 -10.66
C ALA A 66 13.67 -0.68 -10.64
N LYS A 67 13.61 -0.05 -9.45
CA LYS A 67 13.91 1.40 -9.29
C LYS A 67 15.32 1.75 -9.77
N ARG A 68 16.32 0.91 -9.50
CA ARG A 68 17.71 1.13 -9.97
C ARG A 68 17.85 1.08 -11.49
N MET A 69 16.88 0.47 -12.17
CA MET A 69 16.88 0.33 -13.62
C MET A 69 16.26 1.53 -14.34
N ILE A 70 15.49 2.39 -13.65
CA ILE A 70 14.87 3.58 -14.25
C ILE A 70 15.94 4.44 -14.93
N GLY A 71 15.71 4.81 -16.19
CA GLY A 71 16.63 5.64 -16.99
C GLY A 71 17.94 4.96 -17.41
N ARG A 72 18.12 3.66 -17.11
CA ARG A 72 19.34 2.89 -17.41
C ARG A 72 19.06 1.59 -18.16
N THR A 73 17.81 1.39 -18.61
CA THR A 73 17.42 0.15 -19.29
C THR A 73 17.74 0.18 -20.77
N PRO A 74 18.22 -0.94 -21.35
CA PRO A 74 18.26 -1.10 -22.79
C PRO A 74 16.83 -1.14 -23.37
N PRO A 75 16.65 -0.94 -24.71
CA PRO A 75 15.32 -0.81 -25.33
C PRO A 75 14.35 -1.99 -25.10
N HIS A 76 14.88 -3.17 -24.82
CA HIS A 76 14.07 -4.37 -24.57
C HIS A 76 13.63 -4.51 -23.09
N ILE A 77 13.99 -3.59 -22.21
CA ILE A 77 13.55 -3.57 -20.82
C ILE A 77 12.87 -2.23 -20.52
N ARG A 78 11.68 -2.32 -19.94
CA ARG A 78 10.89 -1.15 -19.52
C ARG A 78 10.72 -1.16 -18.01
N ALA A 79 11.22 -0.13 -17.33
CA ALA A 79 10.93 0.10 -15.92
C ALA A 79 9.77 1.10 -15.81
N VAL A 80 8.70 0.70 -15.12
CA VAL A 80 7.45 1.47 -15.02
C VAL A 80 6.98 1.58 -13.58
N ARG A 81 6.27 2.68 -13.27
CA ARG A 81 5.50 2.85 -12.05
C ARG A 81 4.04 2.49 -12.37
N PRO A 82 3.49 1.40 -11.81
CA PRO A 82 2.11 0.99 -12.11
C PRO A 82 1.06 1.88 -11.48
N LEU A 83 1.46 2.69 -10.48
CA LEU A 83 0.59 3.67 -9.81
C LEU A 83 1.03 5.08 -10.19
N ARG A 84 0.05 5.96 -10.35
CA ARG A 84 0.24 7.39 -10.58
C ARG A 84 -0.89 8.17 -9.91
N ASP A 85 -0.54 9.28 -9.24
CA ASP A 85 -1.51 10.17 -8.61
C ASP A 85 -2.50 9.43 -7.70
N GLY A 86 -1.99 8.43 -6.94
CA GLY A 86 -2.77 7.62 -6.02
C GLY A 86 -3.68 6.54 -6.64
N VAL A 87 -3.62 6.32 -7.97
CA VAL A 87 -4.48 5.36 -8.67
C VAL A 87 -3.67 4.38 -9.53
N ILE A 88 -4.28 3.25 -9.88
CA ILE A 88 -3.68 2.28 -10.80
C ILE A 88 -3.72 2.85 -12.21
N ALA A 89 -2.55 3.13 -12.78
CA ALA A 89 -2.35 3.56 -14.16
C ALA A 89 -2.09 2.36 -15.11
N ASP A 90 -1.51 1.28 -14.56
CA ASP A 90 -1.18 0.06 -15.30
C ASP A 90 -1.60 -1.16 -14.48
N PHE A 91 -2.76 -1.72 -14.83
CA PHE A 91 -3.40 -2.79 -14.07
C PHE A 91 -2.56 -4.07 -14.03
N GLU A 92 -2.05 -4.51 -15.18
CA GLU A 92 -1.28 -5.75 -15.28
C GLU A 92 0.02 -5.69 -14.47
N ASN A 93 0.73 -4.59 -14.57
CA ASN A 93 1.97 -4.41 -13.83
C ASN A 93 1.73 -4.17 -12.33
N CYS A 94 0.61 -3.55 -11.95
CA CYS A 94 0.19 -3.46 -10.56
C CYS A 94 -0.13 -4.85 -9.97
N GLU A 95 -0.87 -5.69 -10.71
CA GLU A 95 -1.17 -7.06 -10.30
C GLU A 95 0.11 -7.90 -10.15
N LYS A 96 1.04 -7.83 -11.13
CA LYS A 96 2.34 -8.51 -11.06
C LYS A 96 3.15 -8.07 -9.83
N MET A 97 3.17 -6.76 -9.53
CA MET A 97 3.84 -6.19 -8.37
C MET A 97 3.23 -6.70 -7.07
N LEU A 98 1.91 -6.60 -6.91
CA LEU A 98 1.21 -7.10 -5.73
C LEU A 98 1.41 -8.60 -5.53
N ARG A 99 1.33 -9.38 -6.59
CA ARG A 99 1.59 -10.82 -6.57
C ARG A 99 2.99 -11.14 -6.05
N TYR A 100 3.99 -10.41 -6.53
CA TYR A 100 5.36 -10.55 -6.07
C TYR A 100 5.48 -10.23 -4.56
N PHE A 101 4.92 -9.11 -4.10
CA PHE A 101 4.97 -8.73 -2.69
C PHE A 101 4.22 -9.71 -1.78
N ILE A 102 3.04 -10.18 -2.20
CA ILE A 102 2.30 -11.20 -1.46
C ILE A 102 3.14 -12.49 -1.31
N GLN A 103 3.81 -12.92 -2.38
CA GLN A 103 4.65 -14.12 -2.34
C GLN A 103 5.87 -13.97 -1.42
N GLN A 104 6.44 -12.77 -1.30
CA GLN A 104 7.55 -12.49 -0.38
C GLN A 104 7.13 -12.63 1.09
N VAL A 105 5.94 -12.15 1.43
CA VAL A 105 5.46 -12.13 2.83
C VAL A 105 4.64 -13.36 3.21
N HIS A 106 4.11 -14.09 2.21
CA HIS A 106 3.23 -15.23 2.41
C HIS A 106 3.76 -16.49 1.71
N SER A 107 4.49 -17.31 2.45
CA SER A 107 5.18 -18.50 1.93
C SER A 107 4.26 -19.70 1.61
N ARG A 108 2.98 -19.67 2.02
CA ARG A 108 2.06 -20.79 1.85
C ARG A 108 1.23 -20.68 0.58
N ARG A 109 1.59 -21.42 -0.46
CA ARG A 109 0.89 -21.44 -1.76
C ARG A 109 -0.61 -21.82 -1.69
N TRP A 110 -1.04 -22.52 -0.64
CA TRP A 110 -2.40 -23.07 -0.52
C TRP A 110 -3.37 -22.20 0.29
N ALA A 111 -2.88 -21.22 1.01
CA ALA A 111 -3.67 -20.39 1.90
C ALA A 111 -3.59 -18.93 1.48
N LYS A 112 -4.64 -18.42 0.85
CA LYS A 112 -4.73 -17.02 0.45
C LYS A 112 -4.87 -16.11 1.68
N PRO A 113 -4.04 -15.06 1.84
CA PRO A 113 -4.15 -14.14 2.97
C PRO A 113 -5.43 -13.31 2.89
N ARG A 114 -6.05 -12.99 4.02
CA ARG A 114 -7.01 -11.88 4.08
C ARG A 114 -6.24 -10.58 3.94
N MET A 115 -6.80 -9.64 3.20
CA MET A 115 -6.11 -8.40 2.87
C MET A 115 -6.99 -7.19 3.12
N VAL A 116 -6.37 -6.15 3.69
CA VAL A 116 -6.87 -4.78 3.74
C VAL A 116 -5.93 -3.92 2.93
N ILE A 117 -6.46 -3.04 2.08
CA ILE A 117 -5.67 -2.08 1.29
C ILE A 117 -6.17 -0.68 1.56
N CYS A 118 -5.26 0.28 1.76
CA CYS A 118 -5.61 1.70 1.79
C CYS A 118 -5.69 2.25 0.36
N VAL A 119 -6.59 3.17 0.17
CA VAL A 119 -6.72 3.96 -1.06
C VAL A 119 -7.01 5.41 -0.70
N PRO A 120 -6.58 6.37 -1.52
CA PRO A 120 -6.93 7.77 -1.32
C PRO A 120 -8.44 8.00 -1.22
N SER A 121 -8.86 8.97 -0.41
CA SER A 121 -10.27 9.28 -0.20
C SER A 121 -10.97 9.81 -1.46
N GLY A 122 -10.18 10.43 -2.37
CA GLY A 122 -10.66 10.99 -3.64
C GLY A 122 -10.82 9.98 -4.78
N VAL A 123 -10.57 8.66 -4.57
CA VAL A 123 -10.72 7.67 -5.64
C VAL A 123 -12.17 7.40 -5.98
N THR A 124 -12.44 7.22 -7.28
CA THR A 124 -13.75 6.84 -7.79
C THR A 124 -14.11 5.40 -7.43
N GLY A 125 -15.39 5.04 -7.51
CA GLY A 125 -15.82 3.66 -7.32
C GLY A 125 -15.18 2.67 -8.31
N VAL A 126 -14.86 3.12 -9.52
CA VAL A 126 -14.18 2.29 -10.53
C VAL A 126 -12.72 2.05 -10.14
N GLU A 127 -12.01 3.09 -9.71
CA GLU A 127 -10.62 2.98 -9.24
C GLU A 127 -10.51 2.10 -8.00
N ARG A 128 -11.42 2.25 -7.02
CA ARG A 128 -11.53 1.41 -5.83
C ARG A 128 -11.71 -0.07 -6.20
N ARG A 129 -12.57 -0.34 -7.17
CA ARG A 129 -12.81 -1.69 -7.68
C ARG A 129 -11.58 -2.26 -8.40
N ALA A 130 -10.88 -1.45 -9.18
CA ALA A 130 -9.64 -1.86 -9.84
C ALA A 130 -8.56 -2.32 -8.82
N VAL A 131 -8.40 -1.59 -7.71
CA VAL A 131 -7.49 -2.00 -6.62
C VAL A 131 -7.91 -3.33 -6.00
N GLN A 132 -9.21 -3.50 -5.74
CA GLN A 132 -9.74 -4.76 -5.18
C GLN A 132 -9.48 -5.93 -6.13
N GLU A 133 -9.82 -5.78 -7.41
CA GLU A 133 -9.62 -6.82 -8.43
C GLU A 133 -8.13 -7.15 -8.63
N ALA A 134 -7.26 -6.14 -8.70
CA ALA A 134 -5.80 -6.37 -8.80
C ALA A 134 -5.27 -7.20 -7.63
N ALA A 135 -5.70 -6.91 -6.40
CA ALA A 135 -5.28 -7.66 -5.23
C ALA A 135 -5.83 -9.10 -5.21
N GLU A 136 -7.08 -9.31 -5.62
CA GLU A 136 -7.68 -10.64 -5.71
C GLU A 136 -6.99 -11.49 -6.77
N PHE A 137 -6.69 -10.93 -7.95
CA PHE A 137 -5.92 -11.60 -9.00
C PHE A 137 -4.46 -11.86 -8.58
N ALA A 138 -3.87 -10.96 -7.80
CA ALA A 138 -2.53 -11.14 -7.24
C ALA A 138 -2.46 -12.29 -6.21
N GLY A 139 -3.59 -12.76 -5.70
CA GLY A 139 -3.66 -13.93 -4.82
C GLY A 139 -4.21 -13.66 -3.43
N ALA A 140 -4.75 -12.48 -3.15
CA ALA A 140 -5.50 -12.22 -1.92
C ALA A 140 -6.78 -13.06 -1.85
N ARG A 141 -7.26 -13.30 -0.63
CA ARG A 141 -8.52 -13.99 -0.40
C ARG A 141 -9.69 -13.02 -0.57
N PRO A 142 -10.65 -13.27 -1.47
CA PRO A 142 -11.86 -12.47 -1.55
C PRO A 142 -12.73 -12.56 -0.28
N PRO A 143 -13.42 -11.48 0.12
CA PRO A 143 -13.26 -10.13 -0.41
C PRO A 143 -12.01 -9.44 0.15
N VAL A 144 -11.37 -8.61 -0.68
CA VAL A 144 -10.36 -7.65 -0.21
C VAL A 144 -11.07 -6.45 0.39
N TYR A 145 -10.63 -6.02 1.57
CA TYR A 145 -11.22 -4.86 2.26
C TYR A 145 -10.47 -3.59 1.87
N ILE A 146 -11.22 -2.57 1.51
CA ILE A 146 -10.66 -1.25 1.17
C ILE A 146 -10.95 -0.28 2.30
N VAL A 147 -9.92 0.46 2.72
CA VAL A 147 -9.98 1.50 3.77
C VAL A 147 -9.48 2.80 3.17
N ASP A 148 -10.09 3.91 3.57
CA ASP A 148 -9.61 5.23 3.16
C ASP A 148 -8.27 5.54 3.83
N GLU A 149 -7.30 6.01 3.05
CA GLU A 149 -5.91 6.25 3.46
C GLU A 149 -5.83 7.18 4.69
N PRO A 150 -6.55 8.33 4.74
CA PRO A 150 -6.49 9.18 5.92
C PRO A 150 -7.04 8.52 7.19
N MET A 151 -8.00 7.60 7.07
CA MET A 151 -8.47 6.82 8.23
C MET A 151 -7.39 5.85 8.72
N ALA A 152 -6.71 5.16 7.80
CA ALA A 152 -5.61 4.27 8.14
C ALA A 152 -4.44 5.03 8.78
N ALA A 153 -4.08 6.20 8.22
CA ALA A 153 -3.06 7.10 8.75
C ALA A 153 -3.40 7.60 10.16
N ALA A 154 -4.65 8.01 10.39
CA ALA A 154 -5.10 8.47 11.70
C ALA A 154 -5.04 7.35 12.76
N ILE A 155 -5.45 6.13 12.41
CA ILE A 155 -5.33 4.95 13.28
C ILE A 155 -3.85 4.67 13.58
N GLY A 156 -2.99 4.70 12.55
CA GLY A 156 -1.56 4.47 12.68
C GLY A 156 -0.86 5.51 13.56
N ALA A 157 -1.28 6.77 13.47
CA ALA A 157 -0.82 7.87 14.31
C ALA A 157 -1.35 7.80 15.77
N GLY A 158 -2.28 6.88 16.06
CA GLY A 158 -2.87 6.73 17.39
C GLY A 158 -3.88 7.82 17.74
N LEU A 159 -4.49 8.47 16.74
CA LEU A 159 -5.54 9.47 16.99
C LEU A 159 -6.80 8.79 17.55
N PRO A 160 -7.56 9.47 18.41
CA PRO A 160 -8.78 8.93 19.01
C PRO A 160 -9.95 8.97 18.01
N VAL A 161 -9.84 8.21 16.93
CA VAL A 161 -10.79 8.24 15.79
C VAL A 161 -12.22 7.87 16.15
N ALA A 162 -12.41 7.09 17.22
CA ALA A 162 -13.73 6.66 17.69
C ALA A 162 -14.44 7.70 18.59
N ASP A 163 -13.69 8.67 19.08
CA ASP A 163 -14.22 9.67 20.00
C ASP A 163 -15.08 10.72 19.27
N PRO A 164 -15.99 11.42 19.99
CA PRO A 164 -16.80 12.51 19.41
C PRO A 164 -16.00 13.80 19.13
N THR A 165 -14.73 13.83 19.51
CA THR A 165 -13.81 14.92 19.20
C THR A 165 -13.30 14.81 17.76
N GLY A 166 -13.30 15.93 17.02
CA GLY A 166 -12.72 15.97 15.67
C GLY A 166 -11.20 15.85 15.73
N SER A 167 -10.66 14.84 15.03
CA SER A 167 -9.22 14.71 14.78
C SER A 167 -8.93 15.04 13.33
N MET A 168 -7.90 15.84 13.05
CA MET A 168 -7.49 16.17 11.70
C MET A 168 -6.18 15.45 11.36
N ILE A 169 -6.12 14.87 10.19
CA ILE A 169 -4.92 14.26 9.60
C ILE A 169 -4.57 14.98 8.30
N VAL A 170 -3.29 15.19 8.08
CA VAL A 170 -2.73 15.63 6.79
C VAL A 170 -1.73 14.57 6.37
N ASP A 171 -1.97 13.98 5.24
CA ASP A 171 -1.11 12.95 4.64
C ASP A 171 -0.53 13.48 3.33
N VAL A 172 0.79 13.46 3.20
CA VAL A 172 1.51 13.91 2.00
C VAL A 172 2.29 12.71 1.47
N GLY A 173 1.73 12.06 0.46
CA GLY A 173 2.33 10.92 -0.23
C GLY A 173 3.20 11.33 -1.41
N GLY A 174 3.62 10.34 -2.21
CA GLY A 174 4.38 10.56 -3.44
C GLY A 174 3.55 11.25 -4.52
N GLY A 175 2.30 10.82 -4.74
CA GLY A 175 1.43 11.33 -5.81
C GLY A 175 0.14 11.99 -5.32
N THR A 176 -0.09 12.07 -4.02
CA THR A 176 -1.31 12.65 -3.44
C THR A 176 -1.02 13.40 -2.16
N THR A 177 -1.82 14.42 -1.89
CA THR A 177 -1.92 15.06 -0.57
C THR A 177 -3.37 15.00 -0.12
N GLU A 178 -3.60 14.49 1.07
CA GLU A 178 -4.93 14.32 1.64
C GLU A 178 -5.06 15.04 2.98
N VAL A 179 -6.19 15.68 3.19
CA VAL A 179 -6.57 16.27 4.48
C VAL A 179 -7.92 15.70 4.87
N ALA A 180 -8.05 15.16 6.06
CA ALA A 180 -9.33 14.66 6.55
C ALA A 180 -9.58 15.04 8.00
N VAL A 181 -10.84 15.25 8.33
CA VAL A 181 -11.34 15.38 9.70
C VAL A 181 -12.15 14.12 10.02
N ILE A 182 -11.80 13.49 11.12
CA ILE A 182 -12.35 12.21 11.56
C ILE A 182 -13.01 12.39 12.92
N SER A 183 -14.19 11.84 13.10
CA SER A 183 -14.93 11.83 14.37
C SER A 183 -15.88 10.65 14.40
N LEU A 184 -16.11 10.04 15.55
CA LEU A 184 -17.03 8.92 15.74
C LEU A 184 -16.79 7.74 14.78
N GLY A 185 -15.55 7.45 14.45
CA GLY A 185 -15.15 6.35 13.56
C GLY A 185 -15.41 6.60 12.07
N GLY A 186 -15.76 7.83 11.69
CA GLY A 186 -16.05 8.20 10.30
C GLY A 186 -15.28 9.42 9.82
N VAL A 187 -15.04 9.50 8.52
CA VAL A 187 -14.51 10.71 7.87
C VAL A 187 -15.67 11.71 7.74
N VAL A 188 -15.56 12.83 8.44
CA VAL A 188 -16.58 13.90 8.45
C VAL A 188 -16.41 14.84 7.26
N ALA A 189 -15.17 15.15 6.93
CA ALA A 189 -14.79 15.96 5.77
C ALA A 189 -13.42 15.51 5.27
N SER A 190 -13.24 15.50 3.97
CA SER A 190 -11.95 15.23 3.35
C SER A 190 -11.74 16.04 2.09
N GLN A 191 -10.49 16.33 1.80
CA GLN A 191 -10.04 16.94 0.56
C GLN A 191 -8.81 16.18 0.09
N SER A 192 -8.81 15.75 -1.16
CA SER A 192 -7.69 15.08 -1.81
C SER A 192 -7.20 15.93 -2.98
N SER A 193 -5.87 16.03 -3.12
CA SER A 193 -5.20 16.67 -4.26
C SER A 193 -4.25 15.65 -4.88
N ARG A 194 -4.19 15.61 -6.19
CA ARG A 194 -3.23 14.78 -6.95
C ARG A 194 -1.91 15.54 -7.15
N VAL A 195 -1.39 16.05 -6.05
CA VAL A 195 -0.08 16.70 -5.95
C VAL A 195 0.60 16.12 -4.73
N GLY A 196 1.79 15.62 -4.90
CA GLY A 196 2.57 14.98 -3.85
C GLY A 196 4.07 15.24 -4.00
N GLY A 197 4.88 14.37 -3.42
CA GLY A 197 6.34 14.49 -3.44
C GLY A 197 6.95 14.42 -4.83
N ASP A 198 6.35 13.61 -5.73
CA ASP A 198 6.89 13.47 -7.11
C ASP A 198 6.79 14.79 -7.88
N GLU A 199 5.70 15.59 -7.74
CA GLU A 199 5.58 16.91 -8.36
C GLU A 199 6.48 17.96 -7.70
N MET A 200 6.76 17.81 -6.39
CA MET A 200 7.70 18.70 -5.70
C MET A 200 9.14 18.45 -6.14
N ASP A 201 9.49 17.21 -6.47
CA ASP A 201 10.82 16.85 -6.96
C ASP A 201 11.06 17.29 -8.41
N ASP A 202 9.98 17.41 -9.20
CA ASP A 202 10.03 17.81 -10.61
C ASP A 202 10.01 19.35 -10.80
N ALA A 203 9.75 20.14 -9.75
CA ALA A 203 9.60 21.59 -9.79
C ALA A 203 10.93 22.33 -9.54
#